data_5b71d6006d4f2e6c5d5095617a68e79d
#
_entry.id   5b71d6006d4f2e6c5d5095617a68e79d
#
_cell.length_a   1.000
_cell.length_b   1.000
_cell.length_c   1.000
_cell.angle_alpha   90.00
_cell.angle_beta   90.00
_cell.angle_gamma   90.00
#
_symmetry.space_group_name_H-M   'P 1'
#
loop_
_entity.id
_entity.type
_entity.pdbx_description
1 polymer ?
#
loop_
_entity_poly.entity_id
_entity_poly.type
_entity_poly.pdbx_seq_one_letter_code
_entity_poly.pdbx_strand_id
1 'polypeptide(L)'
;MSSKKTDNEKTTIVIVGGGIGGLALLNALSTNINPEKQTVVLVDARPTHMHLISSLRLVVSDADDLMNKAVHPYGDHTFRNKLSGNGTFIHGSVNSVKFGDSGNGGELILDNGEIVAYDILVLATGSSWPRPLGFPTDSRSAIEEHIMARRAEFSKAKDILLVGGGSLGLGIFCFWLSYLSRPHHRIF
;
A
#
# COMPACT_ATOMS: atom_id res chain seq x y z
N MET A 1 -4.65 -2.71 -34.58
CA MET A 1 -6.09 -2.48 -34.88
C MET A 1 -6.74 -2.10 -33.56
N SER A 2 -7.03 -0.81 -33.36
CA SER A 2 -7.75 -0.34 -32.16
C SER A 2 -9.20 -0.76 -32.29
N SER A 3 -9.66 -1.70 -31.47
CA SER A 3 -11.07 -2.03 -31.41
C SER A 3 -11.81 -0.82 -30.81
N LYS A 4 -12.70 -0.19 -31.57
CA LYS A 4 -13.63 0.81 -31.00
C LYS A 4 -14.46 0.10 -29.93
N LYS A 5 -14.39 0.63 -28.69
CA LYS A 5 -15.32 0.20 -27.63
C LYS A 5 -16.75 0.33 -28.13
N THR A 6 -17.56 -0.67 -27.87
CA THR A 6 -19.01 -0.61 -28.11
C THR A 6 -19.62 0.34 -27.05
N ASP A 7 -20.71 1.05 -27.41
CA ASP A 7 -21.40 2.05 -26.55
C ASP A 7 -21.81 1.51 -25.14
N ASN A 8 -21.68 0.21 -24.92
CA ASN A 8 -22.07 -0.48 -23.67
C ASN A 8 -20.87 -0.91 -22.80
N GLU A 9 -19.63 -0.62 -23.20
CA GLU A 9 -18.44 -1.05 -22.47
C GLU A 9 -18.02 0.00 -21.45
N LYS A 10 -17.91 -0.42 -20.16
CA LYS A 10 -17.55 0.49 -19.06
C LYS A 10 -16.13 1.03 -19.24
N THR A 11 -15.93 2.27 -18.85
CA THR A 11 -14.60 2.87 -18.72
C THR A 11 -13.86 2.23 -17.55
N THR A 12 -12.71 1.64 -17.80
CA THR A 12 -11.87 1.00 -16.80
C THR A 12 -10.84 1.98 -16.25
N ILE A 13 -10.95 2.28 -14.96
CA ILE A 13 -9.98 3.10 -14.23
C ILE A 13 -9.06 2.16 -13.48
N VAL A 14 -7.77 2.16 -13.82
CA VAL A 14 -6.78 1.35 -13.13
C VAL A 14 -5.93 2.22 -12.21
N ILE A 15 -5.85 1.85 -10.93
CA ILE A 15 -5.01 2.49 -9.91
C ILE A 15 -3.87 1.52 -9.59
N VAL A 16 -2.64 1.94 -9.84
CA VAL A 16 -1.43 1.16 -9.49
C VAL A 16 -0.88 1.68 -8.17
N GLY A 17 -0.91 0.83 -7.16
CA GLY A 17 -0.48 1.13 -5.80
C GLY A 17 -1.64 1.43 -4.85
N GLY A 18 -1.86 0.53 -3.90
CA GLY A 18 -2.88 0.62 -2.84
C GLY A 18 -2.37 1.26 -1.55
N GLY A 19 -1.32 2.09 -1.64
CA GLY A 19 -0.85 2.91 -0.52
C GLY A 19 -1.82 4.05 -0.17
N ILE A 20 -1.34 5.01 0.62
CA ILE A 20 -2.16 6.15 1.10
C ILE A 20 -2.82 6.89 -0.07
N GLY A 21 -2.05 7.21 -1.13
CA GLY A 21 -2.56 7.94 -2.29
C GLY A 21 -3.61 7.14 -3.07
N GLY A 22 -3.32 5.87 -3.38
CA GLY A 22 -4.24 5.00 -4.11
C GLY A 22 -5.54 4.74 -3.37
N LEU A 23 -5.47 4.43 -2.07
CA LEU A 23 -6.69 4.24 -1.26
C LEU A 23 -7.47 5.55 -1.04
N ALA A 24 -6.80 6.69 -0.92
CA ALA A 24 -7.49 7.98 -0.86
C ALA A 24 -8.30 8.26 -2.13
N LEU A 25 -7.71 7.99 -3.31
CA LEU A 25 -8.42 8.08 -4.58
C LEU A 25 -9.56 7.06 -4.66
N LEU A 26 -9.31 5.80 -4.31
CA LEU A 26 -10.32 4.76 -4.30
C LEU A 26 -11.53 5.15 -3.42
N ASN A 27 -11.27 5.72 -2.26
CA ASN A 27 -12.31 6.20 -1.36
C ASN A 27 -13.09 7.38 -1.98
N ALA A 28 -12.42 8.32 -2.63
CA ALA A 28 -13.09 9.42 -3.34
C ALA A 28 -13.94 8.90 -4.51
N LEU A 29 -13.45 7.94 -5.29
CA LEU A 29 -14.21 7.31 -6.37
C LEU A 29 -15.42 6.54 -5.85
N SER A 30 -15.33 5.93 -4.66
CA SER A 30 -16.42 5.14 -4.09
C SER A 30 -17.73 5.91 -3.94
N THR A 31 -17.70 7.22 -3.85
CA THR A 31 -18.88 8.09 -3.74
C THR A 31 -19.23 8.81 -5.04
N ASN A 32 -18.25 9.03 -5.91
CA ASN A 32 -18.40 9.91 -7.09
C ASN A 32 -18.52 9.15 -8.42
N ILE A 33 -18.16 7.87 -8.47
CA ILE A 33 -18.21 7.07 -9.69
C ILE A 33 -19.65 6.80 -10.16
N ASN A 34 -19.82 6.63 -11.47
CA ASN A 34 -21.05 6.05 -12.04
C ASN A 34 -20.80 4.55 -12.29
N PRO A 35 -21.35 3.64 -11.44
CA PRO A 35 -21.07 2.20 -11.54
C PRO A 35 -21.64 1.53 -12.79
N GLU A 36 -22.56 2.15 -13.50
CA GLU A 36 -23.09 1.64 -14.78
C GLU A 36 -22.13 1.90 -15.94
N LYS A 37 -21.33 2.97 -15.86
CA LYS A 37 -20.43 3.42 -16.93
C LYS A 37 -18.96 3.22 -16.63
N GLN A 38 -18.60 2.96 -15.38
CA GLN A 38 -17.20 2.93 -14.95
C GLN A 38 -16.96 1.76 -14.01
N THR A 39 -15.77 1.18 -14.08
CA THR A 39 -15.26 0.17 -13.16
C THR A 39 -13.87 0.58 -12.68
N VAL A 40 -13.46 0.09 -11.50
CA VAL A 40 -12.16 0.40 -10.92
C VAL A 40 -11.38 -0.88 -10.66
N VAL A 41 -10.13 -0.90 -11.10
CA VAL A 41 -9.17 -1.97 -10.78
C VAL A 41 -8.06 -1.37 -9.94
N LEU A 42 -7.80 -1.97 -8.78
CA LEU A 42 -6.66 -1.67 -7.93
C LEU A 42 -5.59 -2.75 -8.14
N VAL A 43 -4.41 -2.35 -8.57
CA VAL A 43 -3.24 -3.25 -8.71
C VAL A 43 -2.22 -2.88 -7.64
N ASP A 44 -1.77 -3.83 -6.84
CA ASP A 44 -0.68 -3.62 -5.87
C ASP A 44 0.25 -4.83 -5.82
N ALA A 45 1.52 -4.57 -5.66
CA ALA A 45 2.55 -5.60 -5.50
C ALA A 45 2.45 -6.36 -4.17
N ARG A 46 1.71 -5.82 -3.20
CA ARG A 46 1.41 -6.48 -1.92
C ARG A 46 -0.02 -6.98 -1.90
N PRO A 47 -0.28 -8.15 -1.32
CA PRO A 47 -1.64 -8.63 -1.12
C PRO A 47 -2.35 -7.89 0.04
N THR A 48 -1.62 -7.03 0.74
CA THR A 48 -2.11 -6.31 1.91
C THR A 48 -1.80 -4.83 1.83
N HIS A 49 -2.77 -4.00 2.20
CA HIS A 49 -2.50 -2.60 2.53
C HIS A 49 -1.62 -2.53 3.79
N MET A 50 -0.61 -1.68 3.73
CA MET A 50 0.21 -1.33 4.87
C MET A 50 0.20 0.19 5.06
N HIS A 51 -0.24 0.63 6.23
CA HIS A 51 -0.19 2.04 6.59
C HIS A 51 1.23 2.45 6.97
N LEU A 52 2.02 2.89 5.98
CA LEU A 52 3.47 3.16 6.13
C LEU A 52 3.81 4.16 7.25
N ILE A 53 2.94 5.15 7.53
CA ILE A 53 3.19 6.10 8.63
C ILE A 53 3.24 5.38 9.98
N SER A 54 2.39 4.36 10.17
CA SER A 54 2.39 3.54 11.39
C SER A 54 3.61 2.65 11.52
N SER A 55 4.36 2.42 10.44
CA SER A 55 5.52 1.54 10.44
C SER A 55 6.62 1.98 11.40
N LEU A 56 6.77 3.30 11.61
CA LEU A 56 7.72 3.86 12.57
C LEU A 56 7.45 3.35 14.00
N ARG A 57 6.18 3.27 14.38
CA ARG A 57 5.77 2.73 15.68
C ARG A 57 5.79 1.20 15.68
N LEU A 58 5.40 0.58 14.59
CA LEU A 58 5.36 -0.89 14.45
C LEU A 58 6.73 -1.54 14.67
N VAL A 59 7.82 -0.92 14.18
CA VAL A 59 9.18 -1.49 14.30
C VAL A 59 9.80 -1.31 15.69
N VAL A 60 9.20 -0.52 16.57
CA VAL A 60 9.70 -0.29 17.95
C VAL A 60 8.72 -0.72 19.04
N SER A 61 7.44 -0.93 18.75
CA SER A 61 6.41 -1.23 19.75
C SER A 61 5.33 -2.15 19.21
N ASP A 62 4.75 -2.99 20.08
CA ASP A 62 3.62 -3.88 19.79
C ASP A 62 2.30 -3.40 20.43
N ALA A 63 2.29 -2.16 20.95
CA ALA A 63 1.16 -1.62 21.69
C ALA A 63 -0.11 -1.48 20.85
N ASP A 64 -1.25 -1.60 21.52
CA ASP A 64 -2.58 -1.24 21.02
C ASP A 64 -3.06 -2.03 19.80
N ASP A 65 -2.55 -3.25 19.61
CA ASP A 65 -2.89 -4.09 18.45
C ASP A 65 -2.63 -3.36 17.10
N LEU A 66 -1.55 -2.58 17.05
CA LEU A 66 -1.26 -1.71 15.93
C LEU A 66 -1.00 -2.49 14.65
N MET A 67 -0.48 -3.72 14.73
CA MET A 67 -0.27 -4.59 13.59
C MET A 67 -1.57 -4.81 12.82
N ASN A 68 -2.62 -5.27 13.52
CA ASN A 68 -3.91 -5.53 12.90
C ASN A 68 -4.61 -4.25 12.41
N LYS A 69 -4.31 -3.10 13.01
CA LYS A 69 -4.83 -1.80 12.58
C LYS A 69 -4.10 -1.20 11.37
N ALA A 70 -2.85 -1.57 11.15
CA ALA A 70 -2.00 -0.97 10.13
C ALA A 70 -1.78 -1.86 8.90
N VAL A 71 -2.00 -3.19 9.02
CA VAL A 71 -1.79 -4.16 7.94
C VAL A 71 -3.09 -4.92 7.69
N HIS A 72 -3.73 -4.63 6.57
CA HIS A 72 -5.03 -5.20 6.19
C HIS A 72 -4.94 -5.90 4.82
N PRO A 73 -5.48 -7.10 4.65
CA PRO A 73 -5.57 -7.72 3.33
C PRO A 73 -6.46 -6.85 2.41
N TYR A 74 -6.15 -6.83 1.12
CA TYR A 74 -7.11 -6.35 0.13
C TYR A 74 -8.18 -7.42 -0.12
N GLY A 75 -9.37 -6.97 -0.52
CA GLY A 75 -10.51 -7.84 -0.81
C GLY A 75 -11.76 -7.00 -1.10
N ASP A 76 -12.91 -7.64 -1.13
CA ASP A 76 -14.19 -6.98 -1.45
C ASP A 76 -14.51 -5.80 -0.52
N HIS A 77 -14.09 -5.87 0.76
CA HIS A 77 -14.25 -4.79 1.73
C HIS A 77 -13.43 -3.54 1.41
N THR A 78 -12.45 -3.63 0.51
CA THR A 78 -11.68 -2.48 0.01
C THR A 78 -12.55 -1.60 -0.88
N PHE A 79 -13.51 -2.20 -1.58
CA PHE A 79 -14.41 -1.52 -2.50
C PHE A 79 -15.76 -1.24 -1.83
N ARG A 80 -15.97 0.02 -1.44
CA ARG A 80 -17.14 0.45 -0.67
C ARG A 80 -18.13 1.23 -1.53
N ASN A 81 -19.33 1.40 -1.03
CA ASN A 81 -20.39 2.23 -1.65
C ASN A 81 -20.62 1.82 -3.12
N LYS A 82 -20.48 2.77 -4.04
CA LYS A 82 -20.71 2.55 -5.48
C LYS A 82 -19.66 1.63 -6.14
N LEU A 83 -18.56 1.32 -5.46
CA LEU A 83 -17.56 0.36 -5.92
C LEU A 83 -17.83 -1.08 -5.46
N SER A 84 -18.77 -1.28 -4.54
CA SER A 84 -19.16 -2.63 -4.11
C SER A 84 -19.71 -3.42 -5.31
N GLY A 85 -19.05 -4.57 -5.62
CA GLY A 85 -19.36 -5.37 -6.82
C GLY A 85 -18.92 -4.75 -8.15
N ASN A 86 -18.26 -3.58 -8.13
CA ASN A 86 -17.80 -2.87 -9.33
C ASN A 86 -16.31 -2.49 -9.27
N GLY A 87 -15.62 -2.95 -8.24
CA GLY A 87 -14.18 -2.82 -8.06
C GLY A 87 -13.52 -4.19 -8.02
N THR A 88 -12.29 -4.28 -8.51
CA THR A 88 -11.48 -5.51 -8.53
C THR A 88 -10.08 -5.23 -8.00
N PHE A 89 -9.58 -6.11 -7.16
CA PHE A 89 -8.18 -6.11 -6.73
C PHE A 89 -7.39 -7.14 -7.52
N ILE A 90 -6.24 -6.73 -8.05
CA ILE A 90 -5.25 -7.60 -8.69
C ILE A 90 -3.95 -7.51 -7.90
N HIS A 91 -3.49 -8.65 -7.39
CA HIS A 91 -2.18 -8.76 -6.77
C HIS A 91 -1.11 -9.00 -7.84
N GLY A 92 -0.19 -8.07 -8.00
CA GLY A 92 0.92 -8.17 -8.96
C GLY A 92 1.73 -6.89 -9.03
N SER A 93 2.98 -7.03 -9.42
CA SER A 93 3.86 -5.90 -9.70
C SER A 93 3.74 -5.49 -11.17
N VAL A 94 3.55 -4.20 -11.43
CA VAL A 94 3.55 -3.68 -12.79
C VAL A 94 4.99 -3.64 -13.30
N ASN A 95 5.26 -4.40 -14.34
CA ASN A 95 6.56 -4.43 -15.02
C ASN A 95 6.68 -3.33 -16.09
N SER A 96 5.62 -3.14 -16.87
CA SER A 96 5.64 -2.10 -17.92
C SER A 96 4.24 -1.59 -18.23
N VAL A 97 4.21 -0.39 -18.83
CA VAL A 97 3.00 0.28 -19.29
C VAL A 97 3.10 0.45 -20.79
N LYS A 98 2.11 -0.03 -21.53
CA LYS A 98 1.92 0.26 -22.94
C LYS A 98 0.80 1.28 -23.09
N PHE A 99 1.09 2.38 -23.74
CA PHE A 99 0.10 3.39 -24.08
C PHE A 99 -0.62 3.01 -25.36
N GLY A 100 -1.93 3.22 -25.37
CA GLY A 100 -2.73 3.02 -26.58
C GLY A 100 -2.42 4.06 -27.66
N ASP A 101 -2.81 3.74 -28.88
CA ASP A 101 -2.68 4.66 -30.01
C ASP A 101 -3.44 5.96 -29.72
N SER A 102 -2.86 7.09 -30.05
CA SER A 102 -3.45 8.42 -29.81
C SER A 102 -3.57 8.82 -28.32
N GLY A 103 -2.88 8.13 -27.41
CA GLY A 103 -2.86 8.46 -25.97
C GLY A 103 -4.14 8.12 -25.20
N ASN A 104 -5.04 7.34 -25.79
CA ASN A 104 -6.28 6.90 -25.15
C ASN A 104 -6.13 5.46 -24.66
N GLY A 105 -6.17 5.28 -23.31
CA GLY A 105 -6.06 3.97 -22.68
C GLY A 105 -4.71 3.28 -22.90
N GLY A 106 -4.69 1.97 -22.69
CA GLY A 106 -3.51 1.13 -22.87
C GLY A 106 -3.58 -0.17 -22.08
N GLU A 107 -2.40 -0.75 -21.87
CA GLU A 107 -2.23 -2.02 -21.17
C GLU A 107 -1.12 -1.91 -20.11
N LEU A 108 -1.37 -2.50 -18.95
CA LEU A 108 -0.32 -2.81 -17.96
C LEU A 108 0.11 -4.25 -18.17
N ILE A 109 1.41 -4.50 -18.10
CA ILE A 109 1.96 -5.85 -18.08
C ILE A 109 2.51 -6.09 -16.68
N LEU A 110 1.98 -7.10 -16.00
CA LEU A 110 2.43 -7.51 -14.69
C LEU A 110 3.66 -8.43 -14.80
N ASP A 111 4.37 -8.62 -13.71
CA ASP A 111 5.55 -9.47 -13.59
C ASP A 111 5.25 -10.96 -13.87
N ASN A 112 4.02 -11.41 -13.61
CA ASN A 112 3.52 -12.75 -13.92
C ASN A 112 3.07 -12.92 -15.39
N GLY A 113 3.18 -11.87 -16.22
CA GLY A 113 2.75 -11.85 -17.62
C GLY A 113 1.27 -11.55 -17.83
N GLU A 114 0.48 -11.33 -16.78
CA GLU A 114 -0.90 -10.89 -16.88
C GLU A 114 -0.98 -9.50 -17.50
N ILE A 115 -2.00 -9.27 -18.33
CA ILE A 115 -2.24 -7.99 -19.00
C ILE A 115 -3.53 -7.39 -18.45
N VAL A 116 -3.45 -6.15 -17.99
CA VAL A 116 -4.59 -5.37 -17.48
C VAL A 116 -4.82 -4.17 -18.38
N ALA A 117 -5.91 -4.19 -19.14
CA ALA A 117 -6.29 -3.06 -19.98
C ALA A 117 -6.87 -1.91 -19.16
N TYR A 118 -6.60 -0.67 -19.56
CA TYR A 118 -7.13 0.53 -18.91
C TYR A 118 -7.57 1.59 -19.93
N ASP A 119 -8.56 2.38 -19.56
CA ASP A 119 -8.89 3.64 -20.24
C ASP A 119 -8.25 4.82 -19.53
N ILE A 120 -8.24 4.76 -18.19
CA ILE A 120 -7.63 5.78 -17.33
C ILE A 120 -6.65 5.07 -16.39
N LEU A 121 -5.40 5.53 -16.39
CA LEU A 121 -4.35 5.01 -15.52
C LEU A 121 -3.96 6.05 -14.48
N VAL A 122 -3.92 5.62 -13.22
CA VAL A 122 -3.41 6.40 -12.10
C VAL A 122 -2.23 5.68 -11.47
N LEU A 123 -1.07 6.31 -11.48
CA LEU A 123 0.14 5.80 -10.84
C LEU A 123 0.26 6.38 -9.43
N ALA A 124 0.05 5.53 -8.43
CA ALA A 124 0.15 5.84 -7.01
C ALA A 124 1.15 4.91 -6.31
N THR A 125 2.25 4.60 -6.97
CA THR A 125 3.24 3.57 -6.58
C THR A 125 4.01 3.90 -5.31
N GLY A 126 3.93 5.14 -4.84
CA GLY A 126 4.57 5.58 -3.60
C GLY A 126 6.09 5.62 -3.70
N SER A 127 6.75 5.26 -2.61
CA SER A 127 8.21 5.25 -2.50
C SER A 127 8.71 3.98 -1.79
N SER A 128 9.91 3.56 -2.14
CA SER A 128 10.63 2.48 -1.45
C SER A 128 11.67 3.07 -0.50
N TRP A 129 11.87 2.41 0.63
CA TRP A 129 12.78 2.84 1.66
C TRP A 129 13.79 1.74 1.97
N PRO A 130 15.04 2.09 2.34
CA PRO A 130 15.99 1.13 2.87
C PRO A 130 15.56 0.62 4.25
N ARG A 131 16.22 -0.45 4.73
CA ARG A 131 16.02 -0.91 6.12
C ARG A 131 16.27 0.23 7.11
N PRO A 132 15.54 0.28 8.25
CA PRO A 132 14.56 -0.71 8.75
C PRO A 132 13.15 -0.56 8.18
N LEU A 133 12.86 0.42 7.33
CA LEU A 133 11.54 0.77 6.83
C LEU A 133 11.22 0.20 5.43
N GLY A 134 12.15 -0.56 4.84
CA GLY A 134 11.90 -1.34 3.63
C GLY A 134 11.19 -2.65 3.97
N PHE A 135 9.90 -2.73 3.69
CA PHE A 135 9.06 -3.88 4.01
C PHE A 135 8.97 -4.84 2.83
N PRO A 136 8.87 -6.17 3.09
CA PRO A 136 8.63 -7.17 2.04
C PRO A 136 7.28 -6.94 1.35
N THR A 137 7.16 -7.49 0.14
CA THR A 137 5.96 -7.38 -0.68
C THR A 137 5.20 -8.70 -0.81
N ASP A 138 5.78 -9.81 -0.37
CA ASP A 138 5.32 -11.16 -0.69
C ASP A 138 4.03 -11.55 0.03
N SER A 139 3.98 -11.31 1.35
CA SER A 139 2.84 -11.74 2.15
C SER A 139 2.70 -10.92 3.45
N ARG A 140 1.53 -11.04 4.08
CA ARG A 140 1.31 -10.47 5.41
C ARG A 140 2.26 -11.10 6.45
N SER A 141 2.47 -12.42 6.42
CA SER A 141 3.38 -13.10 7.35
C SER A 141 4.82 -12.59 7.22
N ALA A 142 5.30 -12.36 5.99
CA ALA A 142 6.62 -11.78 5.77
C ALA A 142 6.76 -10.36 6.35
N ILE A 143 5.70 -9.55 6.26
CA ILE A 143 5.65 -8.22 6.89
C ILE A 143 5.69 -8.35 8.42
N GLU A 144 4.91 -9.27 8.99
CA GLU A 144 4.87 -9.52 10.44
C GLU A 144 6.22 -9.99 10.97
N GLU A 145 6.85 -10.97 10.31
CA GLU A 145 8.19 -11.45 10.64
C GLU A 145 9.23 -10.34 10.58
N HIS A 146 9.20 -9.52 9.52
CA HIS A 146 10.08 -8.37 9.40
C HIS A 146 9.93 -7.40 10.57
N ILE A 147 8.69 -7.05 10.94
CA ILE A 147 8.40 -6.15 12.06
C ILE A 147 8.89 -6.74 13.39
N MET A 148 8.61 -8.03 13.63
CA MET A 148 9.06 -8.73 14.84
C MET A 148 10.58 -8.76 14.95
N ALA A 149 11.28 -9.03 13.84
CA ALA A 149 12.74 -8.99 13.78
C ALA A 149 13.28 -7.59 14.11
N ARG A 150 12.67 -6.53 13.56
CA ARG A 150 13.08 -5.12 13.86
C ARG A 150 12.85 -4.77 15.33
N ARG A 151 11.69 -5.14 15.91
CA ARG A 151 11.43 -4.94 17.35
C ARG A 151 12.49 -5.63 18.21
N ALA A 152 12.85 -6.88 17.85
CA ALA A 152 13.87 -7.61 18.57
C ALA A 152 15.27 -6.95 18.48
N GLU A 153 15.59 -6.33 17.35
CA GLU A 153 16.83 -5.55 17.21
C GLU A 153 16.80 -4.30 18.10
N PHE A 154 15.71 -3.51 18.04
CA PHE A 154 15.55 -2.32 18.87
C PHE A 154 15.57 -2.64 20.36
N SER A 155 14.92 -3.73 20.79
CA SER A 155 14.87 -4.13 22.21
C SER A 155 16.21 -4.62 22.75
N LYS A 156 17.08 -5.15 21.90
CA LYS A 156 18.44 -5.64 22.30
C LYS A 156 19.52 -4.57 22.17
N ALA A 157 19.25 -3.49 21.46
CA ALA A 157 20.22 -2.43 21.25
C ALA A 157 20.49 -1.70 22.56
N LYS A 158 21.76 -1.59 22.95
CA LYS A 158 22.20 -0.79 24.10
C LYS A 158 22.29 0.68 23.73
N ASP A 159 22.78 0.95 22.53
CA ASP A 159 22.96 2.28 21.96
C ASP A 159 22.31 2.37 20.60
N ILE A 160 21.59 3.45 20.33
CA ILE A 160 20.96 3.72 19.04
C ILE A 160 21.40 5.09 18.57
N LEU A 161 22.08 5.14 17.43
CA LEU A 161 22.46 6.37 16.76
C LEU A 161 21.42 6.70 15.68
N LEU A 162 20.76 7.85 15.83
CA LEU A 162 19.85 8.39 14.83
C LEU A 162 20.56 9.48 14.04
N VAL A 163 20.67 9.30 12.73
CA VAL A 163 21.26 10.28 11.83
C VAL A 163 20.18 10.95 11.01
N GLY A 164 19.95 12.24 11.25
CA GLY A 164 18.93 13.05 10.61
C GLY A 164 17.74 13.36 11.53
N GLY A 165 17.39 14.64 11.62
CA GLY A 165 16.29 15.18 12.43
C GLY A 165 14.97 15.34 11.65
N GLY A 166 14.77 14.59 10.56
CA GLY A 166 13.52 14.59 9.83
C GLY A 166 12.41 13.81 10.52
N SER A 167 11.20 13.81 9.96
CA SER A 167 10.01 13.15 10.52
C SER A 167 10.22 11.67 10.85
N LEU A 168 11.02 10.96 10.07
CA LEU A 168 11.31 9.54 10.29
C LEU A 168 12.19 9.34 11.53
N GLY A 169 13.33 10.05 11.60
CA GLY A 169 14.25 9.95 12.73
C GLY A 169 13.61 10.38 14.04
N LEU A 170 12.96 11.55 14.06
CA LEU A 170 12.23 12.03 15.24
C LEU A 170 11.06 11.12 15.62
N GLY A 171 10.33 10.57 14.63
CA GLY A 171 9.24 9.64 14.87
C GLY A 171 9.71 8.36 15.56
N ILE A 172 10.76 7.71 15.05
CA ILE A 172 11.37 6.52 15.68
C ILE A 172 11.85 6.85 17.10
N PHE A 173 12.55 7.97 17.27
CA PHE A 173 13.06 8.40 18.58
C PHE A 173 11.92 8.58 19.60
N CYS A 174 10.87 9.31 19.25
CA CYS A 174 9.73 9.54 20.13
C CYS A 174 9.01 8.23 20.53
N PHE A 175 8.79 7.34 19.55
CA PHE A 175 8.13 6.07 19.82
C PHE A 175 9.01 5.13 20.65
N TRP A 176 10.33 5.11 20.41
CA TRP A 176 11.28 4.33 21.18
C TRP A 176 11.37 4.83 22.62
N LEU A 177 11.48 6.14 22.86
CA LEU A 177 11.42 6.73 24.22
C LEU A 177 10.13 6.37 24.94
N SER A 178 8.97 6.48 24.26
CA SER A 178 7.68 6.10 24.83
C SER A 178 7.62 4.60 25.18
N TYR A 179 8.31 3.76 24.43
CA TYR A 179 8.42 2.33 24.72
C TYR A 179 9.29 2.08 25.97
N LEU A 180 10.44 2.73 26.09
CA LEU A 180 11.35 2.60 27.23
C LEU A 180 10.73 3.15 28.55
N SER A 181 9.87 4.16 28.46
CA SER A 181 9.22 4.78 29.63
C SER A 181 8.12 3.92 30.26
N ARG A 182 7.85 2.73 29.71
CA ARG A 182 6.87 1.79 30.31
C ARG A 182 7.43 1.14 31.57
N PRO A 183 6.57 0.79 32.58
CA PRO A 183 7.01 0.30 33.89
C PRO A 183 7.92 -0.92 33.88
N HIS A 184 8.02 -1.64 32.77
CA HIS A 184 8.84 -2.83 32.60
C HIS A 184 10.22 -2.58 31.98
N HIS A 185 10.52 -1.35 31.56
CA HIS A 185 11.81 -0.97 31.02
C HIS A 185 12.45 0.08 31.90
N ARG A 186 13.59 -0.24 32.51
CA ARG A 186 14.40 0.73 33.25
C ARG A 186 15.27 1.51 32.27
N ILE A 187 15.11 2.83 32.26
CA ILE A 187 16.06 3.75 31.63
C ILE A 187 17.22 3.88 32.64
N PHE A 188 18.40 3.48 32.25
CA PHE A 188 19.61 3.73 33.00
C PHE A 188 20.34 4.91 32.39
#